data_eec503ce45fb35d40ecb71ba79a51c45
#
_entry.id   eec503ce45fb35d40ecb71ba79a51c45
#
_cell.length_a   1.000
_cell.length_b   1.000
_cell.length_c   1.000
_cell.angle_alpha   90.00
_cell.angle_beta   90.00
_cell.angle_gamma   90.00
#
_symmetry.space_group_name_H-M   'P 1'
#
loop_
_entity.id
_entity.type
_entity.pdbx_description
1 polymer ?
#
loop_
_entity_poly.entity_id
_entity_poly.type
_entity_poly.pdbx_seq_one_letter_code
_entity_poly.pdbx_strand_id
1 'polypeptide(L)'
;MLNLLERCLPFDHAVMEAVQKLAEIGGGVMDKIMLALTFLGEETFVILLIIAVYWCWNKRLGEYLLFSLYTAMSLNGLLKDLIARPRPFLTERFSDLRYVRVEGALVDTAHLSSSWSFPSGHSQTAGSIFGSLAYGRKA
;
A
#
# COMPACT_ATOMS: atom_id res chain seq x y z
N MET A 1 -2.24 -20.08 13.35
CA MET A 1 -2.05 -18.84 12.59
C MET A 1 -3.02 -17.74 13.02
N LEU A 2 -4.31 -18.03 13.19
CA LEU A 2 -5.32 -17.09 13.73
C LEU A 2 -4.92 -16.45 15.08
N ASN A 3 -4.38 -17.22 16.02
CA ASN A 3 -3.96 -16.72 17.34
C ASN A 3 -2.84 -15.65 17.31
N LEU A 4 -2.02 -15.65 16.28
CA LEU A 4 -0.93 -14.66 16.14
C LEU A 4 -1.48 -13.34 15.58
N LEU A 5 -2.44 -13.44 14.66
CA LEU A 5 -3.16 -12.28 14.10
C LEU A 5 -4.04 -11.60 15.17
N GLU A 6 -4.69 -12.38 16.03
CA GLU A 6 -5.49 -11.83 17.14
C GLU A 6 -4.62 -11.11 18.20
N ARG A 7 -3.38 -11.55 18.41
CA ARG A 7 -2.43 -10.85 19.31
C ARG A 7 -1.95 -9.51 18.77
N CYS A 8 -1.94 -9.33 17.44
CA CYS A 8 -1.55 -8.07 16.82
C CYS A 8 -2.71 -7.04 16.76
N LEU A 9 -3.97 -7.48 16.91
CA LEU A 9 -5.14 -6.59 16.83
C LEU A 9 -5.12 -5.38 17.79
N PRO A 10 -4.71 -5.52 19.07
CA PRO A 10 -4.62 -4.36 19.96
C PRO A 10 -3.55 -3.35 19.53
N PHE A 11 -2.45 -3.84 18.98
CA PHE A 11 -1.39 -2.99 18.44
C PHE A 11 -1.87 -2.22 17.20
N ASP A 12 -2.59 -2.88 16.30
CA ASP A 12 -3.15 -2.25 15.11
C ASP A 12 -4.13 -1.13 15.45
N HIS A 13 -5.00 -1.35 16.44
CA HIS A 13 -5.94 -0.34 16.90
C HIS A 13 -5.20 0.91 17.44
N ALA A 14 -4.19 0.71 18.28
CA ALA A 14 -3.39 1.79 18.84
C ALA A 14 -2.65 2.59 17.74
N VAL A 15 -2.10 1.89 16.73
CA VAL A 15 -1.43 2.53 15.60
C VAL A 15 -2.42 3.32 14.75
N MET A 16 -3.59 2.75 14.44
CA MET A 16 -4.61 3.44 13.65
C MET A 16 -5.13 4.69 14.37
N GLU A 17 -5.37 4.61 15.67
CA GLU A 17 -5.79 5.76 16.49
C GLU A 17 -4.70 6.84 16.54
N ALA A 18 -3.44 6.47 16.69
CA ALA A 18 -2.33 7.41 16.66
C ALA A 18 -2.20 8.12 15.32
N VAL A 19 -2.34 7.39 14.20
CA VAL A 19 -2.31 7.96 12.85
C VAL A 19 -3.49 8.91 12.61
N GLN A 20 -4.68 8.57 13.09
CA GLN A 20 -5.86 9.45 12.98
C GLN A 20 -5.67 10.74 13.77
N LYS A 21 -5.16 10.67 14.99
CA LYS A 21 -4.84 11.87 15.80
C LYS A 21 -3.79 12.75 15.11
N LEU A 22 -2.79 12.13 14.48
CA LEU A 22 -1.78 12.85 13.71
C LEU A 22 -2.38 13.56 12.49
N ALA A 23 -3.29 12.90 11.79
CA ALA A 23 -4.01 13.48 10.66
C ALA A 23 -4.91 14.64 11.08
N GLU A 24 -5.60 14.55 12.22
CA GLU A 24 -6.41 15.64 12.78
C GLU A 24 -5.57 16.87 13.12
N ILE A 25 -4.38 16.68 13.68
CA ILE A 25 -3.44 17.78 14.01
C ILE A 25 -2.90 18.43 12.72
N GLY A 26 -2.59 17.62 11.71
CA GLY A 26 -2.02 18.10 10.44
C GLY A 26 -3.04 18.73 9.49
N GLY A 27 -4.34 18.54 9.73
CA GLY A 27 -5.43 19.04 8.90
C GLY A 27 -5.29 18.65 7.42
N GLY A 28 -5.88 19.44 6.53
CA GLY A 28 -5.91 19.15 5.08
C GLY A 28 -4.55 19.14 4.37
N VAL A 29 -3.49 19.62 5.01
CA VAL A 29 -2.12 19.53 4.45
C VAL A 29 -1.59 18.12 4.58
N MET A 30 -1.81 17.48 5.73
CA MET A 30 -1.41 16.09 5.96
C MET A 30 -2.12 15.15 4.98
N ASP A 31 -3.40 15.36 4.74
CA ASP A 31 -4.20 14.59 3.79
C ASP A 31 -3.61 14.66 2.37
N LYS A 32 -3.24 15.87 1.92
CA LYS A 32 -2.61 16.06 0.61
C LYS A 32 -1.26 15.37 0.49
N ILE A 33 -0.45 15.42 1.54
CA ILE A 33 0.86 14.72 1.59
C ILE A 33 0.63 13.20 1.52
N MET A 34 -0.29 12.67 2.29
CA MET A 34 -0.60 11.24 2.30
C MET A 34 -1.18 10.77 0.95
N LEU A 35 -2.03 11.57 0.32
CA LEU A 35 -2.52 11.30 -1.03
C LEU A 35 -1.39 11.27 -2.06
N ALA A 36 -0.48 12.24 -2.01
CA ALA A 36 0.68 12.28 -2.91
C ALA A 36 1.61 11.06 -2.72
N LEU A 37 1.86 10.65 -1.46
CA LEU A 37 2.62 9.45 -1.16
C LEU A 37 1.92 8.17 -1.64
N THR A 38 0.60 8.10 -1.49
CA THR A 38 -0.20 6.97 -1.96
C THR A 38 -0.14 6.86 -3.49
N PHE A 39 -0.23 8.01 -4.19
CA PHE A 39 -0.13 8.06 -5.65
C PHE A 39 1.20 7.49 -6.17
N LEU A 40 2.32 7.71 -5.46
CA LEU A 40 3.61 7.13 -5.84
C LEU A 40 3.64 5.59 -5.75
N GLY A 41 2.76 5.00 -4.97
CA GLY A 41 2.59 3.53 -4.86
C GLY A 41 1.49 2.97 -5.74
N GLU A 42 0.82 3.81 -6.52
CA GLU A 42 -0.26 3.40 -7.40
C GLU A 42 0.28 2.68 -8.64
N GLU A 43 -0.41 1.62 -9.03
CA GLU A 43 0.01 0.76 -10.14
C GLU A 43 0.20 1.53 -11.44
N THR A 44 -0.71 2.44 -11.77
CA THR A 44 -0.65 3.28 -12.97
C THR A 44 0.60 4.14 -13.01
N PHE A 45 0.92 4.82 -11.90
CA PHE A 45 2.12 5.64 -11.78
C PHE A 45 3.39 4.81 -11.94
N VAL A 46 3.44 3.65 -11.28
CA VAL A 46 4.59 2.75 -11.31
C VAL A 46 4.82 2.19 -12.72
N ILE A 47 3.77 1.80 -13.44
CA ILE A 47 3.89 1.34 -14.83
C ILE A 47 4.44 2.45 -15.72
N LEU A 48 3.93 3.67 -15.61
CA LEU A 48 4.43 4.82 -16.37
C LEU A 48 5.90 5.12 -16.06
N LEU A 49 6.29 5.03 -14.79
CA LEU A 49 7.68 5.18 -14.36
C LEU A 49 8.60 4.12 -15.00
N ILE A 50 8.18 2.86 -15.00
CA ILE A 50 8.95 1.77 -15.62
C ILE A 50 9.11 2.00 -17.12
N ILE A 51 8.05 2.40 -17.82
CA ILE A 51 8.08 2.73 -19.25
C ILE A 51 9.06 3.89 -19.51
N ALA A 52 9.00 4.94 -18.69
CA ALA A 52 9.91 6.08 -18.83
C ALA A 52 11.39 5.68 -18.60
N VAL A 53 11.66 4.87 -17.58
CA VAL A 53 13.01 4.35 -17.33
C VAL A 53 13.49 3.46 -18.47
N TYR A 54 12.63 2.59 -18.98
CA TYR A 54 12.97 1.67 -20.05
C TYR A 54 13.31 2.40 -21.37
N TRP A 55 12.54 3.42 -21.73
CA TRP A 55 12.70 4.10 -23.02
C TRP A 55 13.68 5.27 -22.97
N CYS A 56 13.70 6.03 -21.85
CA CYS A 56 14.46 7.27 -21.76
C CYS A 56 15.80 7.12 -21.04
N TRP A 57 15.99 6.07 -20.25
CA TRP A 57 17.19 5.95 -19.41
C TRP A 57 17.99 4.68 -19.70
N ASN A 58 17.50 3.53 -19.27
CA ASN A 58 18.22 2.26 -19.40
C ASN A 58 17.26 1.09 -19.51
N LYS A 59 17.35 0.38 -20.65
CA LYS A 59 16.49 -0.78 -20.91
C LYS A 59 16.66 -1.90 -19.89
N ARG A 60 17.89 -2.23 -19.50
CA ARG A 60 18.15 -3.28 -18.51
C ARG A 60 17.56 -2.96 -17.16
N LEU A 61 17.64 -1.69 -16.74
CA LEU A 61 17.02 -1.23 -15.51
C LEU A 61 15.51 -1.31 -15.60
N GLY A 62 14.90 -0.90 -16.72
CA GLY A 62 13.46 -1.02 -16.95
C GLY A 62 12.96 -2.47 -16.90
N GLU A 63 13.68 -3.39 -17.53
CA GLU A 63 13.37 -4.84 -17.46
C GLU A 63 13.47 -5.38 -16.03
N TYR A 64 14.49 -4.98 -15.29
CA TYR A 64 14.67 -5.36 -13.90
C TYR A 64 13.54 -4.85 -13.01
N LEU A 65 13.12 -3.59 -13.19
CA LEU A 65 11.98 -3.01 -12.47
C LEU A 65 10.67 -3.73 -12.79
N LEU A 66 10.44 -4.03 -14.07
CA LEU A 66 9.25 -4.77 -14.51
C LEU A 66 9.20 -6.16 -13.87
N PHE A 67 10.32 -6.88 -13.89
CA PHE A 67 10.41 -8.19 -13.26
C PHE A 67 10.20 -8.13 -11.74
N SER A 68 10.79 -7.11 -11.09
CA SER A 68 10.61 -6.87 -9.66
C SER A 68 9.15 -6.58 -9.30
N LEU A 69 8.47 -5.73 -10.10
CA LEU A 69 7.05 -5.44 -9.92
C LEU A 69 6.20 -6.71 -10.07
N TYR A 70 6.40 -7.46 -11.14
CA TYR A 70 5.63 -8.68 -11.40
C TYR A 70 5.80 -9.70 -10.28
N THR A 71 7.03 -9.92 -9.81
CA THR A 71 7.32 -10.81 -8.69
C THR A 71 6.64 -10.34 -7.41
N ALA A 72 6.72 -9.03 -7.11
CA ALA A 72 6.09 -8.47 -5.93
C ALA A 72 4.57 -8.63 -5.95
N MET A 73 3.91 -8.35 -7.10
CA MET A 73 2.46 -8.51 -7.24
C MET A 73 2.01 -9.97 -7.11
N SER A 74 2.77 -10.90 -7.71
CA SER A 74 2.47 -12.33 -7.63
C SER A 74 2.59 -12.85 -6.19
N LEU A 75 3.65 -12.46 -5.49
CA LEU A 75 3.83 -12.80 -4.07
C LEU A 75 2.75 -12.15 -3.19
N ASN A 76 2.33 -10.92 -3.51
CA ASN A 76 1.26 -10.26 -2.78
C ASN A 76 -0.05 -11.03 -2.88
N GLY A 77 -0.43 -11.47 -4.08
CA GLY A 77 -1.63 -12.27 -4.29
C GLY A 77 -1.60 -13.56 -3.47
N LEU A 78 -0.51 -14.33 -3.58
CA LEU A 78 -0.34 -15.57 -2.81
C LEU A 78 -0.40 -15.34 -1.29
N LEU A 79 0.28 -14.31 -0.79
CA LEU A 79 0.28 -13.99 0.64
C LEU A 79 -1.09 -13.52 1.13
N LYS A 80 -1.83 -12.78 0.32
CA LYS A 80 -3.21 -12.36 0.65
C LYS A 80 -4.13 -13.55 0.84
N ASP A 81 -4.06 -14.52 -0.07
CA ASP A 81 -4.89 -15.72 -0.01
C ASP A 81 -4.49 -16.65 1.16
N LEU A 82 -3.18 -16.73 1.44
CA LEU A 82 -2.67 -17.53 2.56
C LEU A 82 -3.02 -16.93 3.93
N ILE A 83 -2.94 -15.62 4.07
CA ILE A 83 -3.17 -14.93 5.34
C ILE A 83 -4.65 -14.65 5.54
N ALA A 84 -5.38 -14.33 4.46
CA ALA A 84 -6.83 -14.11 4.42
C ALA A 84 -7.34 -13.18 5.55
N ARG A 85 -6.64 -12.06 5.80
CA ARG A 85 -6.98 -11.13 6.87
C ARG A 85 -8.11 -10.20 6.43
N PRO A 86 -9.27 -10.18 7.14
CA PRO A 86 -10.34 -9.25 6.83
C PRO A 86 -9.91 -7.79 7.04
N ARG A 87 -10.53 -6.87 6.35
CA ARG A 87 -10.24 -5.45 6.53
C ARG A 87 -10.77 -4.95 7.87
N PRO A 88 -10.05 -4.02 8.53
CA PRO A 88 -10.44 -3.52 9.86
C PRO A 88 -11.87 -3.00 9.91
N PHE A 89 -12.33 -2.27 8.89
CA PHE A 89 -13.68 -1.70 8.85
C PHE A 89 -14.81 -2.74 8.69
N LEU A 90 -14.50 -3.99 8.33
CA LEU A 90 -15.44 -5.10 8.30
C LEU A 90 -15.54 -5.82 9.65
N THR A 91 -14.71 -5.45 10.61
CA THR A 91 -14.64 -6.10 11.91
C THR A 91 -15.27 -5.19 12.96
N GLU A 92 -16.26 -5.68 13.71
CA GLU A 92 -16.96 -4.91 14.75
C GLU A 92 -16.03 -4.29 15.82
N ARG A 93 -14.85 -4.87 16.02
CA ARG A 93 -13.82 -4.37 16.97
C ARG A 93 -13.26 -2.99 16.62
N PHE A 94 -13.44 -2.52 15.40
CA PHE A 94 -12.95 -1.22 14.93
C PHE A 94 -14.11 -0.23 14.67
N SER A 95 -15.31 -0.54 15.17
CA SER A 95 -16.50 0.32 15.04
C SER A 95 -16.31 1.72 15.64
N ASP A 96 -15.42 1.84 16.64
CA ASP A 96 -15.14 3.10 17.34
C ASP A 96 -14.18 4.01 16.56
N LEU A 97 -13.50 3.48 15.52
CA LEU A 97 -12.61 4.26 14.69
C LEU A 97 -13.41 5.04 13.64
N ARG A 98 -13.29 6.34 13.68
CA ARG A 98 -13.92 7.21 12.68
C ARG A 98 -13.18 7.12 11.36
N TYR A 99 -13.80 6.48 10.37
CA TYR A 99 -13.28 6.48 9.01
C TYR A 99 -13.51 7.85 8.37
N VAL A 100 -12.47 8.67 8.33
CA VAL A 100 -12.51 9.94 7.61
C VAL A 100 -12.27 9.67 6.14
N ARG A 101 -13.25 9.97 5.31
CA ARG A 101 -13.10 9.94 3.86
C ARG A 101 -12.28 11.16 3.44
N VAL A 102 -11.09 10.93 2.92
CA VAL A 102 -10.26 12.02 2.37
C VAL A 102 -10.84 12.40 1.01
N GLU A 103 -11.21 13.67 0.83
CA GLU A 103 -11.70 14.18 -0.45
C GLU A 103 -10.60 14.03 -1.52
N GLY A 104 -10.96 13.45 -2.66
CA GLY A 104 -10.03 13.19 -3.77
C GLY A 104 -9.36 11.81 -3.72
N ALA A 105 -9.56 11.01 -2.68
CA ALA A 105 -9.12 9.63 -2.69
C ALA A 105 -10.01 8.79 -3.63
N LEU A 106 -9.39 8.17 -4.63
CA LEU A 106 -10.03 7.19 -5.52
C LEU A 106 -10.23 5.87 -4.75
N VAL A 107 -11.08 5.87 -3.75
CA VAL A 107 -11.38 4.69 -2.95
C VAL A 107 -12.71 4.10 -3.41
N ASP A 108 -12.65 3.06 -4.21
CA ASP A 108 -13.82 2.23 -4.49
C ASP A 108 -14.07 1.27 -3.32
N THR A 109 -15.02 1.64 -2.47
CA THR A 109 -15.42 0.85 -1.31
C THR A 109 -15.97 -0.53 -1.68
N ALA A 110 -16.52 -0.69 -2.88
CA ALA A 110 -17.03 -1.97 -3.37
C ALA A 110 -15.88 -2.96 -3.63
N HIS A 111 -14.79 -2.51 -4.25
CA HIS A 111 -13.59 -3.32 -4.44
C HIS A 111 -12.85 -3.59 -3.12
N LEU A 112 -12.89 -2.67 -2.17
CA LEU A 112 -12.24 -2.84 -0.88
C LEU A 112 -12.92 -3.92 -0.03
N SER A 113 -14.24 -4.07 -0.12
CA SER A 113 -14.96 -5.09 0.65
C SER A 113 -14.66 -6.52 0.19
N SER A 114 -14.23 -6.71 -1.06
CA SER A 114 -13.94 -8.03 -1.64
C SER A 114 -12.47 -8.47 -1.51
N SER A 115 -11.57 -7.62 -1.00
CA SER A 115 -10.14 -7.91 -0.95
C SER A 115 -9.60 -7.97 0.49
N TRP A 116 -8.64 -8.89 0.72
CA TRP A 116 -7.93 -9.01 2.01
C TRP A 116 -7.09 -7.77 2.35
N SER A 117 -6.92 -7.47 3.65
CA SER A 117 -6.22 -6.26 4.10
C SER A 117 -4.70 -6.37 4.05
N PHE A 118 -4.15 -7.57 4.24
CA PHE A 118 -2.71 -7.77 4.38
C PHE A 118 -2.20 -8.88 3.44
N PRO A 119 -1.03 -8.70 2.82
CA PRO A 119 -0.19 -7.50 2.83
C PRO A 119 -0.71 -6.36 1.94
N SER A 120 -0.26 -5.13 2.23
CA SER A 120 -0.65 -3.95 1.44
C SER A 120 0.00 -3.96 0.06
N GLY A 121 -0.82 -3.94 -1.00
CA GLY A 121 -0.34 -3.89 -2.39
C GLY A 121 0.48 -2.64 -2.68
N HIS A 122 -0.02 -1.46 -2.32
CA HIS A 122 0.68 -0.18 -2.52
C HIS A 122 2.05 -0.13 -1.84
N SER A 123 2.12 -0.57 -0.58
CA SER A 123 3.38 -0.59 0.17
C SER A 123 4.39 -1.56 -0.45
N GLN A 124 3.93 -2.72 -0.90
CA GLN A 124 4.79 -3.73 -1.52
C GLN A 124 5.27 -3.27 -2.91
N THR A 125 4.40 -2.69 -3.71
CA THR A 125 4.73 -2.11 -5.02
C THR A 125 5.75 -0.99 -4.87
N ALA A 126 5.49 -0.02 -4.01
CA ALA A 126 6.40 1.09 -3.74
C ALA A 126 7.76 0.59 -3.22
N GLY A 127 7.77 -0.30 -2.22
CA GLY A 127 8.99 -0.88 -1.67
C GLY A 127 9.82 -1.64 -2.71
N SER A 128 9.17 -2.44 -3.55
CA SER A 128 9.81 -3.18 -4.63
C SER A 128 10.44 -2.25 -5.67
N ILE A 129 9.72 -1.26 -6.16
CA ILE A 129 10.18 -0.38 -7.23
C ILE A 129 11.25 0.59 -6.75
N PHE A 130 11.00 1.31 -5.67
CA PHE A 130 11.98 2.29 -5.15
C PHE A 130 13.20 1.60 -4.57
N GLY A 131 13.05 0.42 -3.94
CA GLY A 131 14.16 -0.42 -3.51
C GLY A 131 15.01 -0.89 -4.69
N SER A 132 14.39 -1.36 -5.76
CA SER A 132 15.07 -1.79 -6.99
C SER A 132 15.78 -0.64 -7.72
N LEU A 133 15.18 0.56 -7.76
CA LEU A 133 15.80 1.77 -8.30
C LEU A 133 17.05 2.17 -7.49
N ALA A 134 16.95 2.13 -6.17
CA ALA A 134 18.07 2.47 -5.30
C ALA A 134 19.23 1.48 -5.44
N TYR A 135 18.94 0.19 -5.61
CA TYR A 135 19.93 -0.85 -5.82
C TYR A 135 20.51 -0.80 -7.24
N GLY A 136 19.68 -0.69 -8.27
CA GLY A 136 20.09 -0.69 -9.67
C GLY A 136 20.96 0.50 -10.10
N ARG A 137 20.97 1.58 -9.31
CA ARG A 137 21.92 2.70 -9.53
C ARG A 137 23.36 2.38 -9.12
N LYS A 138 23.57 1.30 -8.37
CA LYS A 138 24.90 0.87 -7.90
C LYS A 138 25.52 -0.22 -8.78
N ALA A 139 24.72 -0.82 -9.64
CA ALA A 139 25.12 -1.85 -10.61
C ALA A 139 25.29 -1.25 -12.00
#